data_58f32dbda2371bc76eab8110ecbeb3a1
#
_entry.id   58f32dbda2371bc76eab8110ecbeb3a1
#
_cell.length_a   1.000
_cell.length_b   1.000
_cell.length_c   1.000
_cell.angle_alpha   90.00
_cell.angle_beta   90.00
_cell.angle_gamma   90.00
#
_symmetry.space_group_name_H-M   'P 1'
#
loop_
_entity.id
_entity.type
_entity.pdbx_description
1 polymer ?
#
loop_
_entity_poly.entity_id
_entity_poly.type
_entity_poly.pdbx_seq_one_letter_code
_entity_poly.pdbx_strand_id
1 'polypeptide(L)'
;MKKKKFNVYPYLLVAPAMLIIMCVVFIPVVNAIGMSFQSYDLRRPKDIAFVALANYIEVFQDALFWQSLWKTILWVVFGVGLQFVFGFVLALLLNKSFKGRGIVRAVSLIPWVTPGVLIGLMWRWMYDGNYGVFNDIFKKLHLITDNIPFLSQTNTAFPAVIATIVWQGIPFFALMILAGLQGIPGELYEAADIDGATGIQKLFRITIPSIKNTIMITALLRVIWVANSVDVIFNMTEGGPAYSTQTLSVYIFNKANTLDMGYASAMAIILALVLCTVAIPYLIFTFKEEDN
;
A
#
# COMPACT_ATOMS: atom_id res chain seq x y z
N MET A 1 -21.10 -46.54 3.34
CA MET A 1 -20.28 -45.33 3.11
C MET A 1 -19.53 -45.46 1.78
N LYS A 2 -19.94 -44.73 0.74
CA LYS A 2 -19.20 -44.69 -0.56
C LYS A 2 -17.87 -43.96 -0.35
N LYS A 3 -16.73 -44.64 -0.49
CA LYS A 3 -15.41 -43.99 -0.55
C LYS A 3 -15.44 -42.97 -1.66
N LYS A 4 -15.36 -41.64 -1.35
CA LYS A 4 -15.16 -40.60 -2.34
C LYS A 4 -13.85 -40.93 -3.09
N LYS A 5 -13.94 -41.30 -4.37
CA LYS A 5 -12.75 -41.46 -5.23
C LYS A 5 -12.03 -40.15 -5.26
N PHE A 6 -10.78 -40.13 -4.79
CA PHE A 6 -9.92 -38.97 -4.85
C PHE A 6 -9.69 -38.61 -6.33
N ASN A 7 -10.24 -37.48 -6.76
CA ASN A 7 -10.09 -37.00 -8.12
C ASN A 7 -8.79 -36.17 -8.23
N VAL A 8 -7.78 -36.72 -8.91
CA VAL A 8 -6.45 -36.08 -9.07
C VAL A 8 -6.46 -34.95 -10.12
N TYR A 9 -7.45 -34.95 -11.01
CA TYR A 9 -7.50 -34.03 -12.15
C TYR A 9 -7.44 -32.53 -11.78
N PRO A 10 -8.19 -32.02 -10.77
CA PRO A 10 -8.07 -30.63 -10.35
C PRO A 10 -6.66 -30.25 -9.86
N TYR A 11 -6.00 -31.16 -9.15
CA TYR A 11 -4.63 -30.91 -8.65
C TYR A 11 -3.61 -30.85 -9.78
N LEU A 12 -3.74 -31.68 -10.81
CA LEU A 12 -2.90 -31.65 -12.02
C LEU A 12 -3.05 -30.34 -12.78
N LEU A 13 -4.26 -29.77 -12.85
CA LEU A 13 -4.49 -28.48 -13.50
C LEU A 13 -3.85 -27.30 -12.75
N VAL A 14 -3.82 -27.34 -11.43
CA VAL A 14 -3.25 -26.29 -10.58
C VAL A 14 -1.75 -26.48 -10.37
N ALA A 15 -1.22 -27.70 -10.53
CA ALA A 15 0.20 -28.04 -10.26
C ALA A 15 1.23 -27.14 -10.96
N PRO A 16 1.10 -26.76 -12.25
CA PRO A 16 2.06 -25.86 -12.90
C PRO A 16 2.14 -24.49 -12.23
N ALA A 17 1.00 -23.90 -11.89
CA ALA A 17 0.94 -22.62 -11.18
C ALA A 17 1.54 -22.73 -9.78
N MET A 18 1.22 -23.79 -9.04
CA MET A 18 1.78 -24.04 -7.70
C MET A 18 3.29 -24.25 -7.75
N LEU A 19 3.82 -24.95 -8.76
CA LEU A 19 5.28 -25.11 -8.96
C LEU A 19 5.97 -23.76 -9.18
N ILE A 20 5.41 -22.89 -10.02
CA ILE A 20 5.96 -21.55 -10.26
C ILE A 20 5.96 -20.74 -8.96
N ILE A 21 4.85 -20.73 -8.23
CA ILE A 21 4.74 -20.02 -6.94
C ILE A 21 5.77 -20.58 -5.94
N MET A 22 5.93 -21.90 -5.86
CA MET A 22 6.90 -22.54 -4.97
C MET A 22 8.32 -22.10 -5.31
N CYS A 23 8.71 -22.12 -6.58
CA CYS A 23 10.07 -21.77 -7.01
C CYS A 23 10.35 -20.26 -6.92
N VAL A 24 9.40 -19.41 -7.32
CA VAL A 24 9.62 -17.96 -7.47
C VAL A 24 9.35 -17.18 -6.18
N VAL A 25 8.45 -17.68 -5.33
CA VAL A 25 8.06 -16.99 -4.08
C VAL A 25 8.62 -17.71 -2.86
N PHE A 26 8.34 -19.00 -2.68
CA PHE A 26 8.73 -19.70 -1.44
C PHE A 26 10.24 -19.90 -1.29
N ILE A 27 10.96 -20.24 -2.36
CA ILE A 27 12.42 -20.42 -2.27
C ILE A 27 13.13 -19.13 -1.84
N PRO A 28 12.88 -17.95 -2.47
CA PRO A 28 13.46 -16.69 -2.00
C PRO A 28 13.08 -16.32 -0.56
N VAL A 29 11.84 -16.59 -0.13
CA VAL A 29 11.41 -16.35 1.26
C VAL A 29 12.21 -17.22 2.23
N VAL A 30 12.34 -18.53 1.95
CA VAL A 30 13.14 -19.43 2.80
C VAL A 30 14.61 -19.00 2.84
N ASN A 31 15.17 -18.57 1.70
CA ASN A 31 16.53 -18.03 1.65
C ASN A 31 16.68 -16.76 2.48
N ALA A 32 15.72 -15.84 2.40
CA ALA A 32 15.71 -14.62 3.22
C ALA A 32 15.64 -14.95 4.72
N ILE A 33 14.79 -15.94 5.11
CA ILE A 33 14.79 -16.45 6.49
C ILE A 33 16.14 -17.01 6.87
N GLY A 34 16.79 -17.80 6.01
CA GLY A 34 18.13 -18.34 6.26
C GLY A 34 19.18 -17.24 6.43
N MET A 35 19.19 -16.24 5.54
CA MET A 35 20.12 -15.10 5.59
C MET A 35 19.93 -14.25 6.85
N SER A 36 18.71 -14.14 7.39
CA SER A 36 18.45 -13.37 8.60
C SER A 36 19.15 -13.90 9.85
N PHE A 37 19.55 -15.17 9.86
CA PHE A 37 20.33 -15.81 10.93
C PHE A 37 21.84 -15.88 10.64
N GLN A 38 22.30 -15.22 9.58
CA GLN A 38 23.69 -15.24 9.14
C GLN A 38 24.25 -13.80 9.09
N SER A 39 25.57 -13.68 9.33
CA SER A 39 26.33 -12.46 9.00
C SER A 39 26.51 -12.36 7.49
N TYR A 40 25.39 -12.24 6.74
CA TYR A 40 25.38 -12.30 5.28
C TYR A 40 25.68 -10.92 4.68
N ASP A 41 26.97 -10.56 4.66
CA ASP A 41 27.47 -9.31 4.06
C ASP A 41 28.26 -9.65 2.80
N LEU A 42 27.72 -9.29 1.63
CA LEU A 42 28.33 -9.55 0.33
C LEU A 42 29.62 -8.76 0.09
N ARG A 43 29.91 -7.74 0.91
CA ARG A 43 31.22 -7.04 0.91
C ARG A 43 32.32 -7.91 1.54
N ARG A 44 31.93 -8.89 2.36
CA ARG A 44 32.81 -9.83 3.08
C ARG A 44 32.35 -11.26 2.94
N PRO A 45 32.34 -11.81 1.71
CA PRO A 45 31.72 -13.11 1.45
C PRO A 45 32.43 -14.30 2.14
N LYS A 46 33.68 -14.09 2.60
CA LYS A 46 34.43 -15.09 3.36
C LYS A 46 34.05 -15.17 4.83
N ASP A 47 33.39 -14.14 5.36
CA ASP A 47 33.04 -14.01 6.78
C ASP A 47 31.57 -14.38 7.05
N ILE A 48 30.88 -14.97 6.06
CA ILE A 48 29.51 -15.41 6.21
C ILE A 48 29.45 -16.58 7.18
N ALA A 49 28.81 -16.36 8.32
CA ALA A 49 28.69 -17.35 9.38
C ALA A 49 27.27 -17.31 9.98
N PHE A 50 26.86 -18.41 10.58
CA PHE A 50 25.63 -18.47 11.36
C PHE A 50 25.80 -17.68 12.67
N VAL A 51 24.93 -16.66 12.87
CA VAL A 51 25.00 -15.75 14.03
C VAL A 51 23.74 -15.80 14.91
N ALA A 52 22.92 -16.82 14.74
CA ALA A 52 21.67 -17.02 15.45
C ALA A 52 20.79 -15.73 15.41
N LEU A 53 20.45 -15.15 16.55
CA LEU A 53 19.58 -13.97 16.67
C LEU A 53 20.34 -12.63 16.69
N ALA A 54 21.64 -12.60 16.39
CA ALA A 54 22.43 -11.36 16.51
C ALA A 54 21.87 -10.22 15.64
N ASN A 55 21.52 -10.50 14.37
CA ASN A 55 20.91 -9.49 13.50
C ASN A 55 19.61 -8.92 14.08
N TYR A 56 18.77 -9.75 14.70
CA TYR A 56 17.52 -9.30 15.32
C TYR A 56 17.77 -8.42 16.55
N ILE A 57 18.76 -8.79 17.37
CA ILE A 57 19.16 -7.98 18.53
C ILE A 57 19.69 -6.63 18.06
N GLU A 58 20.53 -6.60 17.05
CA GLU A 58 21.04 -5.36 16.45
C GLU A 58 19.92 -4.50 15.89
N VAL A 59 18.97 -5.07 15.14
CA VAL A 59 17.79 -4.35 14.63
C VAL A 59 16.98 -3.70 15.77
N PHE A 60 16.72 -4.42 16.85
CA PHE A 60 15.94 -3.87 17.97
C PHE A 60 16.69 -2.80 18.78
N GLN A 61 18.01 -2.77 18.71
CA GLN A 61 18.85 -1.74 19.31
C GLN A 61 19.03 -0.52 18.41
N ASP A 62 18.70 -0.63 17.13
CA ASP A 62 18.83 0.46 16.15
C ASP A 62 17.69 1.47 16.29
N ALA A 63 18.03 2.69 16.70
CA ALA A 63 17.06 3.80 16.80
C ALA A 63 16.42 4.14 15.44
N LEU A 64 17.17 3.98 14.32
CA LEU A 64 16.68 4.25 12.99
C LEU A 64 15.63 3.22 12.54
N PHE A 65 15.72 1.97 13.02
CA PHE A 65 14.70 0.96 12.80
C PHE A 65 13.34 1.42 13.39
N TRP A 66 13.32 1.86 14.65
CA TRP A 66 12.10 2.30 15.31
C TRP A 66 11.52 3.56 14.66
N GLN A 67 12.38 4.50 14.28
CA GLN A 67 11.96 5.69 13.54
C GLN A 67 11.33 5.30 12.19
N SER A 68 11.94 4.38 11.45
CA SER A 68 11.46 3.90 10.15
C SER A 68 10.15 3.11 10.29
N LEU A 69 10.00 2.31 11.33
CA LEU A 69 8.76 1.61 11.64
C LEU A 69 7.62 2.60 11.96
N TRP A 70 7.91 3.63 12.77
CA TRP A 70 6.92 4.68 13.04
C TRP A 70 6.52 5.44 11.78
N LYS A 71 7.49 5.78 10.92
CA LYS A 71 7.21 6.38 9.61
C LYS A 71 6.37 5.46 8.72
N THR A 72 6.58 4.14 8.78
CA THR A 72 5.74 3.18 8.06
C THR A 72 4.30 3.21 8.55
N ILE A 73 4.07 3.27 9.86
CA ILE A 73 2.72 3.39 10.42
C ILE A 73 2.04 4.66 9.93
N LEU A 74 2.71 5.82 10.02
CA LEU A 74 2.16 7.07 9.51
C LEU A 74 1.91 7.04 8.00
N TRP A 75 2.84 6.45 7.24
CA TRP A 75 2.73 6.26 5.79
C TRP A 75 1.49 5.44 5.41
N VAL A 76 1.24 4.34 6.12
CA VAL A 76 0.07 3.49 5.89
C VAL A 76 -1.21 4.20 6.34
N VAL A 77 -1.24 4.76 7.54
CA VAL A 77 -2.46 5.39 8.09
C VAL A 77 -2.90 6.57 7.23
N PHE A 78 -2.01 7.50 6.93
CA PHE A 78 -2.35 8.66 6.11
C PHE A 78 -2.46 8.31 4.63
N GLY A 79 -1.55 7.49 4.10
CA GLY A 79 -1.58 7.07 2.71
C GLY A 79 -2.87 6.32 2.38
N VAL A 80 -3.16 5.23 3.09
CA VAL A 80 -4.35 4.40 2.82
C VAL A 80 -5.63 5.11 3.25
N GLY A 81 -5.63 5.78 4.41
CA GLY A 81 -6.80 6.50 4.92
C GLY A 81 -7.30 7.59 3.95
N LEU A 82 -6.38 8.43 3.45
CA LEU A 82 -6.75 9.47 2.49
C LEU A 82 -7.12 8.88 1.12
N GLN A 83 -6.42 7.84 0.66
CA GLN A 83 -6.82 7.10 -0.55
C GLN A 83 -8.24 6.58 -0.46
N PHE A 84 -8.60 6.00 0.69
CA PHE A 84 -9.96 5.50 0.94
C PHE A 84 -10.98 6.63 0.87
N VAL A 85 -10.76 7.72 1.60
CA VAL A 85 -11.70 8.85 1.65
C VAL A 85 -11.93 9.44 0.26
N PHE A 86 -10.86 9.80 -0.46
CA PHE A 86 -10.98 10.39 -1.79
C PHE A 86 -11.47 9.37 -2.83
N GLY A 87 -11.04 8.12 -2.73
CA GLY A 87 -11.49 7.03 -3.60
C GLY A 87 -12.97 6.71 -3.40
N PHE A 88 -13.47 6.73 -2.16
CA PHE A 88 -14.88 6.57 -1.86
C PHE A 88 -15.74 7.70 -2.46
N VAL A 89 -15.31 8.95 -2.29
CA VAL A 89 -15.98 10.09 -2.90
C VAL A 89 -15.99 9.97 -4.42
N LEU A 90 -14.84 9.62 -5.02
CA LEU A 90 -14.74 9.42 -6.47
C LEU A 90 -15.66 8.29 -6.95
N ALA A 91 -15.74 7.17 -6.22
CA ALA A 91 -16.65 6.06 -6.54
C ALA A 91 -18.12 6.51 -6.55
N LEU A 92 -18.55 7.26 -5.53
CA LEU A 92 -19.92 7.81 -5.48
C LEU A 92 -20.22 8.73 -6.66
N LEU A 93 -19.27 9.57 -7.07
CA LEU A 93 -19.41 10.43 -8.24
C LEU A 93 -19.50 9.61 -9.53
N LEU A 94 -18.63 8.63 -9.70
CA LEU A 94 -18.60 7.75 -10.87
C LEU A 94 -19.76 6.75 -10.93
N ASN A 95 -20.48 6.55 -9.81
CA ASN A 95 -21.68 5.70 -9.80
C ASN A 95 -22.90 6.42 -10.39
N LYS A 96 -22.91 7.76 -10.37
CA LYS A 96 -23.99 8.54 -11.01
C LYS A 96 -23.95 8.41 -12.53
N SER A 97 -25.13 8.53 -13.16
CA SER A 97 -25.26 8.59 -14.62
C SER A 97 -25.02 10.02 -15.12
N PHE A 98 -23.99 10.20 -15.96
CA PHE A 98 -23.73 11.47 -16.64
C PHE A 98 -23.03 11.25 -18.00
N LYS A 99 -23.13 12.24 -18.89
CA LYS A 99 -22.48 12.20 -20.20
C LYS A 99 -20.95 12.19 -20.04
N GLY A 100 -20.26 11.28 -20.73
CA GLY A 100 -18.79 11.17 -20.65
C GLY A 100 -18.26 10.34 -19.49
N ARG A 101 -19.10 9.69 -18.67
CA ARG A 101 -18.69 8.86 -17.54
C ARG A 101 -17.59 7.86 -17.88
N GLY A 102 -17.64 7.23 -19.05
CA GLY A 102 -16.62 6.27 -19.50
C GLY A 102 -15.24 6.92 -19.65
N ILE A 103 -15.16 8.12 -20.21
CA ILE A 103 -13.90 8.86 -20.35
C ILE A 103 -13.37 9.25 -18.99
N VAL A 104 -14.21 9.79 -18.09
CA VAL A 104 -13.80 10.17 -16.73
C VAL A 104 -13.28 8.95 -15.95
N ARG A 105 -13.93 7.79 -16.07
CA ARG A 105 -13.44 6.54 -15.48
C ARG A 105 -12.07 6.15 -16.02
N ALA A 106 -11.87 6.19 -17.34
CA ALA A 106 -10.59 5.84 -17.96
C ALA A 106 -9.46 6.78 -17.54
N VAL A 107 -9.70 8.09 -17.57
CA VAL A 107 -8.72 9.11 -17.13
C VAL A 107 -8.40 9.00 -15.64
N SER A 108 -9.40 8.70 -14.82
CA SER A 108 -9.20 8.51 -13.37
C SER A 108 -8.30 7.32 -13.04
N LEU A 109 -8.12 6.35 -13.93
CA LEU A 109 -7.24 5.18 -13.71
C LEU A 109 -5.77 5.46 -14.02
N ILE A 110 -5.44 6.55 -14.73
CA ILE A 110 -4.06 6.89 -15.12
C ILE A 110 -3.09 6.84 -13.94
N PRO A 111 -3.39 7.43 -12.76
CA PRO A 111 -2.47 7.38 -11.64
C PRO A 111 -2.11 5.98 -11.19
N TRP A 112 -3.07 5.08 -11.21
CA TRP A 112 -2.89 3.72 -10.69
C TRP A 112 -2.15 2.79 -11.65
N VAL A 113 -2.34 2.96 -12.96
CA VAL A 113 -1.65 2.15 -13.97
C VAL A 113 -0.24 2.65 -14.26
N THR A 114 0.12 3.85 -13.79
CA THR A 114 1.46 4.41 -13.98
C THR A 114 2.46 3.72 -13.05
N PRO A 115 3.61 3.23 -13.57
CA PRO A 115 4.64 2.62 -12.74
C PRO A 115 5.13 3.56 -11.62
N GLY A 116 5.32 3.02 -10.41
CA GLY A 116 5.71 3.80 -9.22
C GLY A 116 7.01 4.58 -9.39
N VAL A 117 7.99 4.04 -10.11
CA VAL A 117 9.24 4.73 -10.46
C VAL A 117 8.96 6.01 -11.26
N LEU A 118 8.13 5.93 -12.29
CA LEU A 118 7.77 7.09 -13.11
C LEU A 118 7.00 8.14 -12.30
N ILE A 119 6.12 7.69 -11.42
CA ILE A 119 5.40 8.58 -10.50
C ILE A 119 6.41 9.32 -9.61
N GLY A 120 7.33 8.60 -8.98
CA GLY A 120 8.35 9.18 -8.12
C GLY A 120 9.18 10.26 -8.85
N LEU A 121 9.67 9.95 -10.06
CA LEU A 121 10.46 10.89 -10.87
C LEU A 121 9.64 12.10 -11.31
N MET A 122 8.41 11.90 -11.78
CA MET A 122 7.52 12.98 -12.21
C MET A 122 7.18 13.92 -11.05
N TRP A 123 6.80 13.37 -9.90
CA TRP A 123 6.45 14.17 -8.74
C TRP A 123 7.67 14.85 -8.11
N ARG A 124 8.86 14.21 -8.11
CA ARG A 124 10.12 14.85 -7.72
C ARG A 124 10.36 16.12 -8.53
N TRP A 125 10.15 16.05 -9.84
CA TRP A 125 10.29 17.22 -10.72
C TRP A 125 9.21 18.28 -10.44
N MET A 126 7.96 17.88 -10.21
CA MET A 126 6.87 18.79 -9.87
C MET A 126 7.07 19.51 -8.53
N TYR A 127 7.75 18.87 -7.56
CA TYR A 127 8.09 19.44 -6.26
C TYR A 127 9.42 20.17 -6.22
N ASP A 128 10.11 20.33 -7.36
CA ASP A 128 11.40 21.05 -7.38
C ASP A 128 11.28 22.46 -6.81
N GLY A 129 12.26 22.86 -5.98
CA GLY A 129 12.25 24.14 -5.29
C GLY A 129 12.43 25.35 -6.22
N ASN A 130 13.03 25.19 -7.39
CA ASN A 130 13.35 26.29 -8.29
C ASN A 130 12.34 26.41 -9.45
N TYR A 131 12.01 25.30 -10.09
CA TYR A 131 11.18 25.26 -11.31
C TYR A 131 9.96 24.34 -11.19
N GLY A 132 9.69 23.83 -9.99
CA GLY A 132 8.58 22.92 -9.76
C GLY A 132 7.22 23.58 -9.96
N VAL A 133 6.34 22.87 -10.64
CA VAL A 133 5.00 23.36 -11.03
C VAL A 133 4.12 23.71 -9.82
N PHE A 134 4.31 23.05 -8.67
CA PHE A 134 3.55 23.35 -7.47
C PHE A 134 3.89 24.73 -6.90
N ASN A 135 5.17 25.12 -6.90
CA ASN A 135 5.58 26.44 -6.48
C ASN A 135 4.98 27.53 -7.39
N ASP A 136 4.97 27.29 -8.71
CA ASP A 136 4.36 28.22 -9.67
C ASP A 136 2.86 28.37 -9.45
N ILE A 137 2.13 27.25 -9.28
CA ILE A 137 0.69 27.28 -8.99
C ILE A 137 0.40 28.01 -7.67
N PHE A 138 1.12 27.69 -6.59
CA PHE A 138 0.87 28.30 -5.28
C PHE A 138 1.18 29.79 -5.26
N LYS A 139 2.21 30.24 -6.00
CA LYS A 139 2.49 31.68 -6.19
C LYS A 139 1.38 32.38 -6.97
N LYS A 140 0.92 31.78 -8.08
CA LYS A 140 -0.19 32.34 -8.88
C LYS A 140 -1.49 32.43 -8.10
N LEU A 141 -1.70 31.51 -7.15
CA LEU A 141 -2.85 31.53 -6.24
C LEU A 141 -2.63 32.42 -5.00
N HIS A 142 -1.49 33.11 -4.90
CA HIS A 142 -1.09 33.95 -3.76
C HIS A 142 -1.08 33.21 -2.41
N LEU A 143 -0.85 31.88 -2.44
CA LEU A 143 -0.76 31.04 -1.22
C LEU A 143 0.64 31.08 -0.60
N ILE A 144 1.66 31.37 -1.40
CA ILE A 144 3.07 31.51 -0.97
C ILE A 144 3.70 32.71 -1.66
N THR A 145 4.69 33.34 -1.01
CA THR A 145 5.53 34.41 -1.57
C THR A 145 6.81 33.84 -2.17
N ASP A 146 7.43 32.93 -1.45
CA ASP A 146 8.72 32.34 -1.80
C ASP A 146 8.55 30.85 -2.16
N ASN A 147 9.51 30.33 -2.92
CA ASN A 147 9.50 28.91 -3.28
C ASN A 147 9.74 28.04 -2.04
N ILE A 148 8.98 26.97 -1.95
CA ILE A 148 9.14 25.92 -0.93
C ILE A 148 9.97 24.79 -1.52
N PRO A 149 11.15 24.46 -0.97
CA PRO A 149 11.91 23.29 -1.37
C PRO A 149 11.31 22.03 -0.72
N PHE A 150 10.15 21.58 -1.23
CA PHE A 150 9.29 20.54 -0.63
C PHE A 150 10.06 19.30 -0.20
N LEU A 151 10.98 18.79 -1.02
CA LEU A 151 11.66 17.53 -0.77
C LEU A 151 12.99 17.69 -0.01
N SER A 152 13.45 18.92 0.21
CA SER A 152 14.72 19.22 0.88
C SER A 152 14.57 19.58 2.35
N GLN A 153 13.34 19.73 2.85
CA GLN A 153 13.05 20.05 4.25
C GLN A 153 12.37 18.88 4.94
N THR A 154 12.77 18.60 6.18
CA THR A 154 12.27 17.46 6.97
C THR A 154 10.78 17.52 7.30
N ASN A 155 10.21 18.73 7.41
CA ASN A 155 8.81 18.99 7.72
C ASN A 155 7.89 18.92 6.49
N THR A 156 8.39 19.15 5.28
CA THR A 156 7.59 19.16 4.04
C THR A 156 7.74 17.90 3.21
N ALA A 157 8.89 17.22 3.29
CA ALA A 157 9.19 16.06 2.45
C ALA A 157 8.22 14.89 2.69
N PHE A 158 7.96 14.54 3.96
CA PHE A 158 7.06 13.43 4.26
C PHE A 158 5.60 13.68 3.84
N PRO A 159 4.98 14.84 4.12
CA PRO A 159 3.68 15.19 3.54
C PRO A 159 3.65 15.18 2.01
N ALA A 160 4.70 15.63 1.34
CA ALA A 160 4.78 15.63 -0.12
C ALA A 160 4.76 14.21 -0.70
N VAL A 161 5.54 13.27 -0.13
CA VAL A 161 5.51 11.87 -0.59
C VAL A 161 4.18 11.19 -0.23
N ILE A 162 3.54 11.54 0.91
CA ILE A 162 2.18 11.07 1.23
C ILE A 162 1.18 11.55 0.19
N ALA A 163 1.19 12.81 -0.20
CA ALA A 163 0.29 13.33 -1.22
C ALA A 163 0.45 12.58 -2.55
N THR A 164 1.69 12.23 -2.90
CA THR A 164 2.00 11.46 -4.11
C THR A 164 1.38 10.06 -4.08
N ILE A 165 1.58 9.30 -2.99
CA ILE A 165 1.01 7.94 -2.88
C ILE A 165 -0.51 7.98 -2.77
N VAL A 166 -1.07 9.02 -2.17
CA VAL A 166 -2.52 9.23 -2.10
C VAL A 166 -3.07 9.40 -3.51
N TRP A 167 -2.50 10.30 -4.31
CA TRP A 167 -2.90 10.50 -5.70
C TRP A 167 -2.85 9.21 -6.52
N GLN A 168 -1.78 8.43 -6.37
CA GLN A 168 -1.62 7.14 -7.05
C GLN A 168 -2.71 6.13 -6.66
N GLY A 169 -3.12 6.11 -5.39
CA GLY A 169 -3.97 5.06 -4.87
C GLY A 169 -5.47 5.33 -4.90
N ILE A 170 -5.90 6.59 -5.06
CA ILE A 170 -7.32 6.98 -5.14
C ILE A 170 -8.10 6.12 -6.15
N PRO A 171 -7.61 5.91 -7.39
CA PRO A 171 -8.37 5.17 -8.40
C PRO A 171 -8.62 3.72 -8.04
N PHE A 172 -7.70 3.07 -7.33
CA PHE A 172 -7.88 1.68 -6.90
C PHE A 172 -9.07 1.55 -5.95
N PHE A 173 -9.14 2.40 -4.91
CA PHE A 173 -10.31 2.42 -4.04
C PHE A 173 -11.58 2.79 -4.80
N ALA A 174 -11.50 3.77 -5.69
CA ALA A 174 -12.65 4.19 -6.48
C ALA A 174 -13.21 3.05 -7.34
N LEU A 175 -12.33 2.27 -7.97
CA LEU A 175 -12.73 1.13 -8.82
C LEU A 175 -13.38 0.01 -7.99
N MET A 176 -12.73 -0.39 -6.90
CA MET A 176 -13.22 -1.48 -6.04
C MET A 176 -14.55 -1.14 -5.38
N ILE A 177 -14.67 0.08 -4.84
CA ILE A 177 -15.90 0.57 -4.22
C ILE A 177 -16.99 0.71 -5.28
N LEU A 178 -16.68 1.24 -6.47
CA LEU A 178 -17.65 1.36 -7.56
C LEU A 178 -18.21 0.01 -7.99
N ALA A 179 -17.36 -1.02 -8.06
CA ALA A 179 -17.79 -2.38 -8.34
C ALA A 179 -18.76 -2.89 -7.26
N GLY A 180 -18.45 -2.66 -5.98
CA GLY A 180 -19.34 -2.98 -4.88
C GLY A 180 -20.68 -2.24 -4.94
N LEU A 181 -20.65 -0.93 -5.25
CA LEU A 181 -21.87 -0.10 -5.38
C LEU A 181 -22.80 -0.60 -6.50
N GLN A 182 -22.23 -1.09 -7.59
CA GLN A 182 -23.01 -1.64 -8.72
C GLN A 182 -23.66 -3.00 -8.41
N GLY A 183 -23.22 -3.68 -7.35
CA GLY A 183 -23.82 -4.92 -6.87
C GLY A 183 -25.01 -4.73 -5.93
N ILE A 184 -25.29 -3.49 -5.49
CA ILE A 184 -26.43 -3.21 -4.57
C ILE A 184 -27.73 -3.21 -5.39
N PRO A 185 -28.76 -4.00 -5.01
CA PRO A 185 -30.06 -3.96 -5.67
C PRO A 185 -30.73 -2.58 -5.57
N GLY A 186 -31.24 -2.06 -6.68
CA GLY A 186 -31.90 -0.76 -6.72
C GLY A 186 -33.15 -0.68 -5.83
N GLU A 187 -33.84 -1.80 -5.68
CA GLU A 187 -35.04 -1.94 -4.83
C GLU A 187 -34.82 -1.49 -3.38
N LEU A 188 -33.59 -1.66 -2.84
CA LEU A 188 -33.27 -1.19 -1.49
C LEU A 188 -33.30 0.35 -1.39
N TYR A 189 -32.89 1.02 -2.44
CA TYR A 189 -32.94 2.47 -2.48
C TYR A 189 -34.34 3.00 -2.74
N GLU A 190 -35.13 2.31 -3.57
CA GLU A 190 -36.54 2.65 -3.84
C GLU A 190 -37.40 2.48 -2.57
N ALA A 191 -37.23 1.37 -1.82
CA ALA A 191 -37.90 1.18 -0.53
C ALA A 191 -37.54 2.30 0.47
N ALA A 192 -36.25 2.66 0.56
CA ALA A 192 -35.79 3.73 1.43
C ALA A 192 -36.34 5.11 1.01
N ASP A 193 -36.57 5.32 -0.29
CA ASP A 193 -37.23 6.56 -0.77
C ASP A 193 -38.70 6.66 -0.36
N ILE A 194 -39.42 5.53 -0.38
CA ILE A 194 -40.80 5.44 0.10
C ILE A 194 -40.86 5.72 1.62
N ASP A 195 -39.87 5.25 2.38
CA ASP A 195 -39.74 5.50 3.83
C ASP A 195 -39.26 6.92 4.16
N GLY A 196 -38.98 7.76 3.16
CA GLY A 196 -38.53 9.13 3.33
C GLY A 196 -37.08 9.28 3.80
N ALA A 197 -36.23 8.27 3.58
CA ALA A 197 -34.83 8.30 3.98
C ALA A 197 -34.02 9.33 3.18
N THR A 198 -33.27 10.16 3.89
CA THR A 198 -32.34 11.13 3.26
C THR A 198 -31.14 10.43 2.61
N GLY A 199 -30.45 11.12 1.68
CA GLY A 199 -29.24 10.58 1.03
C GLY A 199 -28.15 10.14 2.03
N ILE A 200 -27.97 10.88 3.13
CA ILE A 200 -27.02 10.54 4.19
C ILE A 200 -27.46 9.26 4.93
N GLN A 201 -28.76 9.13 5.22
CA GLN A 201 -29.30 7.91 5.85
C GLN A 201 -29.11 6.70 4.94
N LYS A 202 -29.39 6.81 3.65
CA LYS A 202 -29.13 5.74 2.67
C LYS A 202 -27.65 5.38 2.60
N LEU A 203 -26.74 6.38 2.64
CA LEU A 203 -25.31 6.13 2.64
C LEU A 203 -24.87 5.26 3.82
N PHE A 204 -25.25 5.62 5.05
CA PHE A 204 -24.77 4.93 6.25
C PHE A 204 -25.57 3.68 6.60
N ARG A 205 -26.86 3.57 6.23
CA ARG A 205 -27.70 2.43 6.59
C ARG A 205 -27.84 1.38 5.49
N ILE A 206 -27.60 1.75 4.23
CA ILE A 206 -27.71 0.83 3.09
C ILE A 206 -26.38 0.70 2.39
N THR A 207 -25.82 1.78 1.85
CA THR A 207 -24.66 1.73 0.96
C THR A 207 -23.42 1.16 1.65
N ILE A 208 -22.96 1.78 2.74
CA ILE A 208 -21.74 1.35 3.44
C ILE A 208 -21.86 -0.09 3.99
N PRO A 209 -22.97 -0.47 4.68
CA PRO A 209 -23.13 -1.85 5.14
C PRO A 209 -23.13 -2.87 4.01
N SER A 210 -23.79 -2.59 2.88
CA SER A 210 -23.87 -3.50 1.74
C SER A 210 -22.52 -3.77 1.06
N ILE A 211 -21.57 -2.81 1.10
CA ILE A 211 -20.25 -2.98 0.51
C ILE A 211 -19.13 -3.14 1.54
N LYS A 212 -19.48 -3.39 2.82
CA LYS A 212 -18.54 -3.48 3.94
C LYS A 212 -17.39 -4.43 3.63
N ASN A 213 -17.69 -5.65 3.17
CA ASN A 213 -16.68 -6.66 2.84
C ASN A 213 -15.73 -6.17 1.72
N THR A 214 -16.27 -5.52 0.68
CA THR A 214 -15.47 -4.94 -0.38
C THR A 214 -14.52 -3.87 0.17
N ILE A 215 -14.99 -2.98 1.03
CA ILE A 215 -14.17 -1.96 1.69
C ILE A 215 -13.06 -2.61 2.50
N MET A 216 -13.42 -3.59 3.32
CA MET A 216 -12.49 -4.29 4.21
C MET A 216 -11.37 -4.99 3.42
N ILE A 217 -11.71 -5.83 2.45
CA ILE A 217 -10.71 -6.54 1.64
C ILE A 217 -9.82 -5.55 0.87
N THR A 218 -10.42 -4.51 0.29
CA THR A 218 -9.68 -3.47 -0.45
C THR A 218 -8.70 -2.73 0.46
N ALA A 219 -9.12 -2.35 1.67
CA ALA A 219 -8.29 -1.68 2.65
C ALA A 219 -7.13 -2.57 3.09
N LEU A 220 -7.37 -3.85 3.38
CA LEU A 220 -6.30 -4.78 3.77
C LEU A 220 -5.24 -4.92 2.68
N LEU A 221 -5.66 -5.12 1.42
CA LEU A 221 -4.73 -5.20 0.29
C LEU A 221 -3.88 -3.93 0.17
N ARG A 222 -4.50 -2.76 0.32
CA ARG A 222 -3.77 -1.48 0.25
C ARG A 222 -2.83 -1.27 1.42
N VAL A 223 -3.19 -1.66 2.64
CA VAL A 223 -2.29 -1.62 3.81
C VAL A 223 -1.02 -2.42 3.52
N ILE A 224 -1.16 -3.66 3.03
CA ILE A 224 -0.02 -4.52 2.70
C ILE A 224 0.83 -3.91 1.58
N TRP A 225 0.22 -3.42 0.50
CA TRP A 225 0.94 -2.85 -0.64
C TRP A 225 1.65 -1.55 -0.28
N VAL A 226 0.98 -0.64 0.42
CA VAL A 226 1.56 0.65 0.82
C VAL A 226 2.69 0.45 1.84
N ALA A 227 2.54 -0.46 2.80
CA ALA A 227 3.59 -0.79 3.76
C ALA A 227 4.86 -1.32 3.08
N ASN A 228 4.73 -2.06 1.98
CA ASN A 228 5.86 -2.60 1.21
C ASN A 228 6.32 -1.70 0.05
N SER A 229 5.70 -0.52 -0.14
CA SER A 229 6.05 0.38 -1.25
C SER A 229 7.40 1.05 -1.00
N VAL A 230 8.32 0.89 -1.95
CA VAL A 230 9.64 1.52 -1.97
C VAL A 230 9.72 2.57 -3.07
N ASP A 231 9.17 2.27 -4.24
CA ASP A 231 9.40 2.99 -5.50
C ASP A 231 9.20 4.50 -5.40
N VAL A 232 8.05 4.94 -4.86
CA VAL A 232 7.69 6.36 -4.79
C VAL A 232 8.68 7.11 -3.90
N ILE A 233 8.90 6.64 -2.67
CA ILE A 233 9.77 7.32 -1.70
C ILE A 233 11.22 7.31 -2.20
N PHE A 234 11.70 6.16 -2.68
CA PHE A 234 13.08 6.01 -3.12
C PHE A 234 13.40 6.94 -4.30
N ASN A 235 12.53 7.00 -5.31
CA ASN A 235 12.75 7.86 -6.47
C ASN A 235 12.54 9.35 -6.19
N MET A 236 11.79 9.72 -5.14
CA MET A 236 11.59 11.12 -4.75
C MET A 236 12.70 11.63 -3.83
N THR A 237 13.07 10.86 -2.81
CA THR A 237 13.87 11.35 -1.67
C THR A 237 14.92 10.37 -1.16
N GLU A 238 14.92 9.11 -1.62
CA GLU A 238 15.77 8.02 -1.12
C GLU A 238 15.66 7.80 0.42
N GLY A 239 14.56 8.27 1.01
CA GLY A 239 14.34 8.25 2.47
C GLY A 239 14.72 9.54 3.19
N GLY A 240 15.34 10.53 2.48
CA GLY A 240 15.76 11.82 3.01
C GLY A 240 14.68 12.91 3.05
N PRO A 241 15.05 14.13 3.45
CA PRO A 241 16.29 14.50 4.14
C PRO A 241 16.34 13.97 5.58
N ALA A 242 17.53 13.69 6.09
CA ALA A 242 17.77 13.22 7.47
C ALA A 242 16.79 12.09 7.91
N TYR A 243 16.57 11.11 7.06
CA TYR A 243 15.65 9.97 7.26
C TYR A 243 14.17 10.35 7.48
N SER A 244 13.77 11.59 7.15
CA SER A 244 12.41 12.08 7.43
C SER A 244 11.31 11.37 6.64
N THR A 245 11.64 10.77 5.49
CA THR A 245 10.72 10.00 4.65
C THR A 245 11.04 8.50 4.65
N GLN A 246 12.01 8.05 5.44
CA GLN A 246 12.46 6.66 5.45
C GLN A 246 11.45 5.77 6.14
N THR A 247 10.68 5.02 5.37
CA THR A 247 9.88 3.89 5.85
C THR A 247 10.74 2.65 6.05
N LEU A 248 10.24 1.66 6.77
CA LEU A 248 10.98 0.42 7.02
C LEU A 248 11.31 -0.32 5.71
N SER A 249 10.41 -0.32 4.73
CA SER A 249 10.67 -0.92 3.41
C SER A 249 11.79 -0.20 2.66
N VAL A 250 11.85 1.14 2.74
CA VAL A 250 12.96 1.92 2.15
C VAL A 250 14.26 1.64 2.91
N TYR A 251 14.22 1.50 4.23
CA TYR A 251 15.40 1.18 5.03
C TYR A 251 15.94 -0.23 4.69
N ILE A 252 15.07 -1.23 4.58
CA ILE A 252 15.41 -2.59 4.13
C ILE A 252 16.09 -2.53 2.75
N PHE A 253 15.49 -1.79 1.81
CA PHE A 253 16.01 -1.65 0.45
C PHE A 253 17.40 -0.98 0.45
N ASN A 254 17.59 0.08 1.23
CA ASN A 254 18.88 0.77 1.36
C ASN A 254 19.96 -0.16 1.95
N LYS A 255 19.64 -0.95 2.97
CA LYS A 255 20.54 -1.93 3.57
C LYS A 255 20.92 -3.05 2.57
N ALA A 256 19.93 -3.55 1.82
CA ALA A 256 20.19 -4.52 0.76
C ALA A 256 21.10 -3.94 -0.34
N ASN A 257 20.88 -2.69 -0.75
CA ASN A 257 21.74 -2.00 -1.72
C ASN A 257 23.18 -1.80 -1.22
N THR A 258 23.38 -1.69 0.10
CA THR A 258 24.71 -1.68 0.71
C THR A 258 25.29 -3.08 0.92
N LEU A 259 24.64 -4.11 0.37
CA LEU A 259 25.06 -5.51 0.39
C LEU A 259 25.04 -6.19 1.77
N ASP A 260 24.41 -5.57 2.76
CA ASP A 260 24.18 -6.11 4.10
C ASP A 260 22.85 -6.92 4.11
N MET A 261 22.91 -8.10 3.52
CA MET A 261 21.72 -8.93 3.29
C MET A 261 21.20 -9.59 4.56
N GLY A 262 22.08 -9.92 5.51
CA GLY A 262 21.69 -10.53 6.80
C GLY A 262 20.79 -9.60 7.61
N TYR A 263 21.26 -8.37 7.80
CA TYR A 263 20.53 -7.34 8.53
C TYR A 263 19.24 -6.93 7.80
N ALA A 264 19.32 -6.72 6.47
CA ALA A 264 18.14 -6.40 5.65
C ALA A 264 17.07 -7.50 5.72
N SER A 265 17.48 -8.77 5.67
CA SER A 265 16.57 -9.92 5.80
C SER A 265 15.91 -9.98 7.17
N ALA A 266 16.64 -9.73 8.26
CA ALA A 266 16.08 -9.69 9.61
C ALA A 266 14.99 -8.61 9.72
N MET A 267 15.24 -7.40 9.22
CA MET A 267 14.22 -6.33 9.17
C MET A 267 13.02 -6.72 8.32
N ALA A 268 13.22 -7.38 7.16
CA ALA A 268 12.14 -7.81 6.29
C ALA A 268 11.23 -8.85 6.97
N ILE A 269 11.81 -9.80 7.71
CA ILE A 269 11.07 -10.77 8.51
C ILE A 269 10.24 -10.06 9.60
N ILE A 270 10.84 -9.10 10.31
CA ILE A 270 10.11 -8.32 11.33
C ILE A 270 8.94 -7.55 10.69
N LEU A 271 9.15 -6.89 9.54
CA LEU A 271 8.08 -6.20 8.83
C LEU A 271 6.95 -7.17 8.42
N ALA A 272 7.30 -8.34 7.90
CA ALA A 272 6.33 -9.39 7.54
C ALA A 272 5.52 -9.83 8.77
N LEU A 273 6.17 -10.06 9.92
CA LEU A 273 5.49 -10.41 11.17
C LEU A 273 4.55 -9.29 11.64
N VAL A 274 4.99 -8.02 11.59
CA VAL A 274 4.14 -6.87 11.92
C VAL A 274 2.91 -6.82 11.02
N LEU A 275 3.07 -7.02 9.71
CA LEU A 275 1.93 -7.06 8.79
C LEU A 275 1.01 -8.25 9.05
N CYS A 276 1.54 -9.41 9.39
CA CYS A 276 0.74 -10.58 9.78
C CYS A 276 -0.09 -10.33 11.04
N THR A 277 0.44 -9.60 12.04
CA THR A 277 -0.34 -9.26 13.26
C THR A 277 -1.54 -8.37 12.97
N VAL A 278 -1.53 -7.63 11.87
CA VAL A 278 -2.68 -6.83 11.41
C VAL A 278 -3.57 -7.66 10.48
N ALA A 279 -2.98 -8.37 9.52
CA ALA A 279 -3.72 -9.07 8.47
C ALA A 279 -4.51 -10.28 9.00
N ILE A 280 -3.93 -11.09 9.88
CA ILE A 280 -4.58 -12.32 10.37
C ILE A 280 -5.85 -12.03 11.17
N PRO A 281 -5.84 -11.18 12.22
CA PRO A 281 -7.06 -10.84 12.95
C PRO A 281 -8.14 -10.23 12.05
N TYR A 282 -7.70 -9.38 11.12
CA TYR A 282 -8.60 -8.72 10.18
C TYR A 282 -9.32 -9.74 9.28
N LEU A 283 -8.59 -10.71 8.73
CA LEU A 283 -9.17 -11.79 7.91
C LEU A 283 -10.11 -12.66 8.74
N ILE A 284 -9.72 -13.07 9.94
CA ILE A 284 -10.56 -13.86 10.83
C ILE A 284 -11.89 -13.14 11.12
N PHE A 285 -11.82 -11.82 11.38
CA PHE A 285 -13.02 -11.02 11.62
C PHE A 285 -13.92 -10.94 10.38
N THR A 286 -13.34 -10.72 9.19
CA THR A 286 -14.08 -10.60 7.93
C THR A 286 -14.79 -11.92 7.57
N PHE A 287 -14.10 -13.06 7.64
CA PHE A 287 -14.70 -14.35 7.29
C PHE A 287 -15.74 -14.82 8.32
N LYS A 288 -15.59 -14.48 9.59
CA LYS A 288 -16.58 -14.84 10.61
C LYS A 288 -17.92 -14.11 10.43
N GLU A 289 -17.93 -12.94 9.79
CA GLU A 289 -19.18 -12.23 9.47
C GLU A 289 -19.89 -12.80 8.23
N GLU A 290 -19.22 -13.53 7.36
CA GLU A 290 -19.84 -14.18 6.19
C GLU A 290 -20.58 -15.47 6.58
N ASP A 291 -20.20 -16.10 7.71
CA ASP A 291 -20.80 -17.34 8.19
C ASP A 291 -22.06 -17.10 9.09
N ASN A 292 -22.36 -15.84 9.47
CA ASN A 292 -23.53 -15.45 10.26
C ASN A 292 -24.54 -14.67 9.42
#